data_2276207281277bd262029e19208909b7
#
_entry.id   2276207281277bd262029e19208909b7
#
_cell.length_a   1.000
_cell.length_b   1.000
_cell.length_c   1.000
_cell.angle_alpha   90.00
_cell.angle_beta   90.00
_cell.angle_gamma   90.00
#
_symmetry.space_group_name_H-M   'P 1'
#
loop_
_entity.id
_entity.type
_entity.pdbx_description
1 polymer ?
#
loop_
_entity_poly.entity_id
_entity_poly.type
_entity_poly.pdbx_seq_one_letter_code
_entity_poly.pdbx_strand_id
1 'polypeptide(L)'
;MATRQSAALDRKKLLADPIMVTTIVVLITFLTLFILYPLAVLLVDSVYGKETGLTLDIFKRIFEMHTFRTAITNTLKVGFAVGIFSTVLGLLFAYVEVYVKVRSRFMGGLFQVVSMLPVVSPPFVLSLSMIMLFGKAGIITRYLLKIYDNSVYGFWGITIVQTLTFFPVCYMMLKGLLKNIDPSLEEAARDMGASRFQVFTDVTWPLILPGLGNAFLVTFIESIADFANPMIIGGSYDTLATTIYLQITGAYDKEGAAAMAVVLLTITLAMYLVQKYVLEAKTAATLTGKASRARMLIEDRSVTVPLTVACSLIALFVIMMYVCVPFGALFNTWGYDFSLTTKWFVRVFEKYKGFKAFRDSFLLSLASAPITALLSMIISYLVVKRKFKAKGFIEFVSMLAMAVPGTVLGIGYIRGFVNGVFGTGFLKGIYGSAVILIIVFVVRSLPTGTRSGISALRQIDKSIEESAYDMGADSFKVFMTVTLPLIKDSFLSGLVTAFVRSITAISAIILLVTPQFLLITVQINEFAEKGSYGIACAFATILIAITYGSVLLMNLFIKYFGTSRKLKEVD
;
A
#
# COMPACT_ATOMS: atom_id res chain seq x y z
N MET A 1 -40.58 0.97 14.01
CA MET A 1 -41.37 0.53 12.84
C MET A 1 -41.00 1.33 11.59
N ALA A 2 -40.88 2.64 11.63
CA ALA A 2 -40.54 3.52 10.49
C ALA A 2 -39.24 3.12 9.74
N THR A 3 -38.18 2.72 10.45
CA THR A 3 -36.90 2.30 9.86
C THR A 3 -36.96 0.98 9.08
N ARG A 4 -37.86 0.06 9.42
CA ARG A 4 -38.08 -1.20 8.67
C ARG A 4 -38.89 -1.00 7.41
N GLN A 5 -39.86 -0.08 7.42
CA GLN A 5 -40.67 0.25 6.24
C GLN A 5 -39.85 1.04 5.20
N SER A 6 -39.01 1.99 5.62
CA SER A 6 -38.11 2.71 4.71
C SER A 6 -37.08 1.78 4.04
N ALA A 7 -36.53 0.83 4.78
CA ALA A 7 -35.59 -0.16 4.23
C ALA A 7 -36.27 -1.14 3.25
N ALA A 8 -37.55 -1.45 3.44
CA ALA A 8 -38.32 -2.29 2.52
C ALA A 8 -38.69 -1.55 1.21
N LEU A 9 -38.99 -0.27 1.30
CA LEU A 9 -39.23 0.61 0.15
C LEU A 9 -37.96 0.85 -0.67
N ASP A 10 -36.84 1.12 -0.01
CA ASP A 10 -35.53 1.27 -0.65
C ASP A 10 -35.13 -0.01 -1.40
N ARG A 11 -35.43 -1.20 -0.81
CA ARG A 11 -35.18 -2.50 -1.44
C ARG A 11 -36.07 -2.75 -2.66
N LYS A 12 -37.37 -2.38 -2.62
CA LYS A 12 -38.26 -2.49 -3.78
C LYS A 12 -37.80 -1.59 -4.92
N LYS A 13 -37.41 -0.34 -4.62
CA LYS A 13 -36.87 0.60 -5.62
C LYS A 13 -35.55 0.08 -6.24
N LEU A 14 -34.69 -0.52 -5.43
CA LEU A 14 -33.41 -1.08 -5.89
C LEU A 14 -33.60 -2.31 -6.80
N LEU A 15 -34.54 -3.19 -6.48
CA LEU A 15 -34.87 -4.36 -7.31
C LEU A 15 -35.62 -3.98 -8.61
N ALA A 16 -36.22 -2.79 -8.64
CA ALA A 16 -36.87 -2.25 -9.83
C ALA A 16 -35.92 -1.59 -10.84
N ASP A 17 -34.62 -1.38 -10.43
CA ASP A 17 -33.60 -0.81 -11.30
C ASP A 17 -32.68 -1.95 -11.83
N PRO A 18 -32.86 -2.42 -13.08
CA PRO A 18 -32.14 -3.55 -13.63
C PRO A 18 -30.64 -3.26 -13.78
N ILE A 19 -30.24 -2.00 -14.04
CA ILE A 19 -28.83 -1.60 -14.16
C ILE A 19 -28.13 -1.76 -12.81
N MET A 20 -28.80 -1.32 -11.74
CA MET A 20 -28.26 -1.44 -10.39
C MET A 20 -28.10 -2.90 -9.95
N VAL A 21 -29.11 -3.73 -10.21
CA VAL A 21 -29.05 -5.17 -9.89
C VAL A 21 -27.93 -5.85 -10.66
N THR A 22 -27.83 -5.60 -11.96
CA THR A 22 -26.77 -6.15 -12.81
C THR A 22 -25.39 -5.72 -12.31
N THR A 23 -25.21 -4.45 -11.96
CA THR A 23 -23.95 -3.93 -11.40
C THR A 23 -23.56 -4.64 -10.10
N ILE A 24 -24.51 -4.84 -9.18
CA ILE A 24 -24.27 -5.55 -7.92
C ILE A 24 -23.88 -7.02 -8.19
N VAL A 25 -24.60 -7.71 -9.10
CA VAL A 25 -24.32 -9.11 -9.44
C VAL A 25 -22.94 -9.25 -10.07
N VAL A 26 -22.60 -8.43 -11.06
CA VAL A 26 -21.28 -8.44 -11.71
C VAL A 26 -20.18 -8.17 -10.70
N LEU A 27 -20.38 -7.21 -9.81
CA LEU A 27 -19.42 -6.87 -8.77
C LEU A 27 -19.22 -8.01 -7.76
N ILE A 28 -20.30 -8.62 -7.27
CA ILE A 28 -20.21 -9.77 -6.35
C ILE A 28 -19.51 -10.94 -7.04
N THR A 29 -19.83 -11.21 -8.31
CA THR A 29 -19.19 -12.25 -9.09
C THR A 29 -17.68 -11.98 -9.23
N PHE A 30 -17.29 -10.74 -9.56
CA PHE A 30 -15.89 -10.35 -9.66
C PHE A 30 -15.15 -10.53 -8.32
N LEU A 31 -15.69 -10.02 -7.22
CA LEU A 31 -15.09 -10.13 -5.89
C LEU A 31 -14.99 -11.59 -5.43
N THR A 32 -16.03 -12.38 -5.68
CA THR A 32 -16.03 -13.81 -5.32
C THR A 32 -15.02 -14.58 -6.15
N LEU A 33 -14.99 -14.39 -7.45
CA LEU A 33 -14.14 -15.14 -8.37
C LEU A 33 -12.65 -14.76 -8.24
N PHE A 34 -12.35 -13.50 -8.02
CA PHE A 34 -10.96 -13.03 -8.05
C PHE A 34 -10.36 -12.70 -6.67
N ILE A 35 -11.16 -12.71 -5.61
CA ILE A 35 -10.63 -12.56 -4.25
C ILE A 35 -10.92 -13.79 -3.41
N LEU A 36 -12.18 -14.20 -3.26
CA LEU A 36 -12.54 -15.29 -2.36
C LEU A 36 -12.17 -16.66 -2.92
N TYR A 37 -12.40 -16.92 -4.20
CA TYR A 37 -12.12 -18.23 -4.80
C TYR A 37 -10.63 -18.64 -4.71
N PRO A 38 -9.65 -17.79 -5.07
CA PRO A 38 -8.24 -18.12 -4.89
C PRO A 38 -7.87 -18.44 -3.43
N LEU A 39 -8.46 -17.72 -2.48
CA LEU A 39 -8.25 -17.98 -1.05
C LEU A 39 -8.92 -19.29 -0.59
N ALA A 40 -10.11 -19.56 -1.10
CA ALA A 40 -10.80 -20.83 -0.80
C ALA A 40 -10.02 -22.03 -1.35
N VAL A 41 -9.47 -21.93 -2.56
CA VAL A 41 -8.61 -22.99 -3.13
C VAL A 41 -7.38 -23.22 -2.25
N LEU A 42 -6.72 -22.16 -1.77
CA LEU A 42 -5.59 -22.31 -0.85
C LEU A 42 -5.97 -23.01 0.45
N LEU A 43 -7.12 -22.64 1.02
CA LEU A 43 -7.63 -23.28 2.24
C LEU A 43 -7.90 -24.77 2.00
N VAL A 44 -8.50 -25.12 0.87
CA VAL A 44 -8.76 -26.54 0.52
C VAL A 44 -7.44 -27.27 0.29
N ASP A 45 -6.52 -26.72 -0.49
CA ASP A 45 -5.22 -27.34 -0.78
C ASP A 45 -4.34 -27.53 0.47
N SER A 46 -4.53 -26.70 1.50
CA SER A 46 -3.78 -26.81 2.75
C SER A 46 -4.25 -27.95 3.66
N VAL A 47 -5.49 -28.42 3.48
CA VAL A 47 -6.09 -29.48 4.29
C VAL A 47 -6.45 -30.74 3.48
N TYR A 48 -6.18 -30.75 2.17
CA TYR A 48 -6.50 -31.86 1.29
C TYR A 48 -5.24 -32.45 0.65
N GLY A 49 -4.80 -33.59 1.16
CA GLY A 49 -3.73 -34.37 0.56
C GLY A 49 -4.28 -35.27 -0.57
N LYS A 50 -3.52 -35.38 -1.66
CA LYS A 50 -3.97 -36.15 -2.85
C LYS A 50 -4.25 -37.63 -2.56
N GLU A 51 -3.51 -38.22 -1.61
CA GLU A 51 -3.61 -39.63 -1.27
C GLU A 51 -4.41 -39.89 0.01
N THR A 52 -4.43 -38.91 0.93
CA THR A 52 -4.98 -39.05 2.28
C THR A 52 -6.36 -38.41 2.46
N GLY A 53 -6.85 -37.63 1.46
CA GLY A 53 -8.08 -36.87 1.58
C GLY A 53 -7.94 -35.69 2.54
N LEU A 54 -8.96 -35.39 3.34
CA LEU A 54 -8.92 -34.33 4.36
C LEU A 54 -7.96 -34.74 5.48
N THR A 55 -6.88 -33.98 5.65
CA THR A 55 -5.82 -34.22 6.64
C THR A 55 -5.19 -32.93 7.14
N LEU A 56 -4.70 -32.97 8.37
CA LEU A 56 -3.86 -31.90 8.94
C LEU A 56 -2.36 -32.25 8.92
N ASP A 57 -1.98 -33.38 8.31
CA ASP A 57 -0.57 -33.83 8.27
C ASP A 57 0.35 -32.84 7.57
N ILE A 58 -0.19 -32.10 6.57
CA ILE A 58 0.56 -31.03 5.90
C ILE A 58 0.97 -29.96 6.91
N PHE A 59 0.03 -29.51 7.77
CA PHE A 59 0.33 -28.55 8.83
C PHE A 59 1.32 -29.13 9.85
N LYS A 60 1.13 -30.37 10.29
CA LYS A 60 2.06 -31.05 11.19
C LYS A 60 3.47 -31.06 10.61
N ARG A 61 3.63 -31.48 9.35
CA ARG A 61 4.89 -31.50 8.62
C ARG A 61 5.57 -30.12 8.58
N ILE A 62 4.83 -29.06 8.19
CA ILE A 62 5.44 -27.72 8.11
C ILE A 62 5.81 -27.16 9.49
N PHE A 63 5.01 -27.44 10.54
CA PHE A 63 5.34 -27.02 11.90
C PHE A 63 6.52 -27.78 12.51
N GLU A 64 6.85 -28.98 12.04
CA GLU A 64 8.06 -29.71 12.39
C GLU A 64 9.31 -29.12 11.72
N MET A 65 9.18 -28.45 10.57
CA MET A 65 10.30 -27.78 9.87
C MET A 65 10.86 -26.63 10.70
N HIS A 66 12.16 -26.71 11.03
CA HIS A 66 12.85 -25.62 11.74
C HIS A 66 12.79 -24.30 10.97
N THR A 67 12.99 -24.33 9.65
CA THR A 67 12.94 -23.16 8.76
C THR A 67 11.61 -22.43 8.85
N PHE A 68 10.50 -23.16 8.86
CA PHE A 68 9.16 -22.57 8.97
C PHE A 68 8.92 -21.89 10.33
N ARG A 69 9.26 -22.54 11.43
CA ARG A 69 9.13 -21.97 12.78
C ARG A 69 9.98 -20.71 12.95
N THR A 70 11.19 -20.76 12.42
CA THR A 70 12.11 -19.62 12.41
C THR A 70 11.53 -18.47 11.55
N ALA A 71 11.01 -18.77 10.37
CA ALA A 71 10.42 -17.78 9.49
C ALA A 71 9.18 -17.08 10.12
N ILE A 72 8.29 -17.82 10.81
CA ILE A 72 7.18 -17.22 11.57
C ILE A 72 7.71 -16.24 12.63
N THR A 73 8.66 -16.71 13.46
CA THR A 73 9.22 -15.92 14.54
C THR A 73 9.91 -14.66 14.01
N ASN A 74 10.67 -14.80 12.95
CA ASN A 74 11.36 -13.71 12.27
C ASN A 74 10.36 -12.70 11.70
N THR A 75 9.32 -13.17 11.03
CA THR A 75 8.27 -12.31 10.47
C THR A 75 7.58 -11.47 11.54
N LEU A 76 7.20 -12.10 12.66
CA LEU A 76 6.58 -11.39 13.77
C LEU A 76 7.51 -10.38 14.43
N LYS A 77 8.79 -10.74 14.64
CA LYS A 77 9.79 -9.81 15.19
C LYS A 77 10.00 -8.59 14.31
N VAL A 78 10.20 -8.80 13.00
CA VAL A 78 10.37 -7.71 12.04
C VAL A 78 9.11 -6.86 11.98
N GLY A 79 7.93 -7.50 11.84
CA GLY A 79 6.66 -6.78 11.77
C GLY A 79 6.43 -5.88 12.98
N PHE A 80 6.71 -6.39 14.18
CA PHE A 80 6.57 -5.63 15.43
C PHE A 80 7.55 -4.44 15.50
N ALA A 81 8.81 -4.68 15.18
CA ALA A 81 9.84 -3.63 15.16
C ALA A 81 9.51 -2.54 14.12
N VAL A 82 9.18 -2.94 12.90
CA VAL A 82 8.80 -2.02 11.82
C VAL A 82 7.53 -1.23 12.19
N GLY A 83 6.53 -1.90 12.75
CA GLY A 83 5.31 -1.25 13.22
C GLY A 83 5.59 -0.13 14.23
N ILE A 84 6.46 -0.39 15.23
CA ILE A 84 6.86 0.61 16.22
C ILE A 84 7.64 1.76 15.56
N PHE A 85 8.74 1.44 14.85
CA PHE A 85 9.62 2.48 14.30
C PHE A 85 8.92 3.32 13.23
N SER A 86 8.09 2.72 12.37
CA SER A 86 7.30 3.46 11.38
C SER A 86 6.27 4.38 12.02
N THR A 87 5.63 3.94 13.12
CA THR A 87 4.66 4.76 13.84
C THR A 87 5.35 5.94 14.53
N VAL A 88 6.52 5.71 15.14
CA VAL A 88 7.31 6.79 15.79
C VAL A 88 7.79 7.80 14.75
N LEU A 89 8.36 7.36 13.63
CA LEU A 89 8.79 8.26 12.56
C LEU A 89 7.62 9.00 11.93
N GLY A 90 6.52 8.29 11.66
CA GLY A 90 5.31 8.89 11.11
C GLY A 90 4.72 9.95 12.04
N LEU A 91 4.69 9.68 13.36
CA LEU A 91 4.26 10.66 14.35
C LEU A 91 5.18 11.88 14.40
N LEU A 92 6.50 11.68 14.37
CA LEU A 92 7.48 12.77 14.38
C LEU A 92 7.25 13.74 13.22
N PHE A 93 7.18 13.23 11.98
CA PHE A 93 6.95 14.06 10.81
C PHE A 93 5.56 14.71 10.81
N ALA A 94 4.51 13.96 11.20
CA ALA A 94 3.16 14.48 11.29
C ALA A 94 3.04 15.58 12.37
N TYR A 95 3.67 15.39 13.52
CA TYR A 95 3.69 16.38 14.60
C TYR A 95 4.42 17.66 14.20
N VAL A 96 5.59 17.53 13.58
CA VAL A 96 6.35 18.70 13.09
C VAL A 96 5.54 19.48 12.07
N GLU A 97 4.87 18.83 11.15
CA GLU A 97 4.09 19.53 10.13
C GLU A 97 2.83 20.22 10.69
N VAL A 98 2.18 19.60 11.68
CA VAL A 98 0.89 20.12 12.19
C VAL A 98 1.06 21.10 13.33
N TYR A 99 2.10 20.94 14.15
CA TYR A 99 2.26 21.73 15.39
C TYR A 99 3.44 22.70 15.37
N VAL A 100 4.48 22.45 14.58
CA VAL A 100 5.73 23.21 14.67
C VAL A 100 5.81 24.24 13.56
N LYS A 101 6.14 25.48 13.92
CA LYS A 101 6.47 26.53 12.94
C LYS A 101 7.89 26.32 12.41
N VAL A 102 8.00 25.59 11.29
CA VAL A 102 9.27 25.43 10.60
C VAL A 102 9.62 26.76 9.93
N ARG A 103 10.76 27.37 10.33
CA ARG A 103 11.16 28.71 9.87
C ARG A 103 11.36 28.82 8.37
N SER A 104 11.92 27.79 7.75
CA SER A 104 12.17 27.75 6.32
C SER A 104 11.02 27.07 5.58
N ARG A 105 10.38 27.78 4.66
CA ARG A 105 9.37 27.19 3.76
C ARG A 105 9.94 26.05 2.93
N PHE A 106 11.22 26.15 2.55
CA PHE A 106 11.92 25.08 1.84
C PHE A 106 12.01 23.80 2.68
N MET A 107 12.39 23.92 3.97
CA MET A 107 12.46 22.75 4.87
C MET A 107 11.10 22.11 5.09
N GLY A 108 10.05 22.90 5.29
CA GLY A 108 8.70 22.36 5.41
C GLY A 108 8.24 21.60 4.16
N GLY A 109 8.50 22.16 2.98
CA GLY A 109 8.23 21.48 1.71
C GLY A 109 9.08 20.22 1.52
N LEU A 110 10.36 20.27 1.91
CA LEU A 110 11.26 19.11 1.87
C LEU A 110 10.77 17.95 2.74
N PHE A 111 10.31 18.24 3.96
CA PHE A 111 9.76 17.21 4.85
C PHE A 111 8.52 16.53 4.25
N GLN A 112 7.63 17.30 3.63
CA GLN A 112 6.46 16.74 2.93
C GLN A 112 6.88 15.84 1.75
N VAL A 113 7.79 16.31 0.91
CA VAL A 113 8.28 15.53 -0.24
C VAL A 113 8.95 14.25 0.23
N VAL A 114 9.87 14.33 1.20
CA VAL A 114 10.60 13.17 1.72
C VAL A 114 9.67 12.15 2.38
N SER A 115 8.65 12.62 3.10
CA SER A 115 7.66 11.74 3.72
C SER A 115 6.78 11.03 2.69
N MET A 116 6.73 11.49 1.43
CA MET A 116 5.91 10.88 0.38
C MET A 116 6.72 10.10 -0.66
N LEU A 117 8.05 10.30 -0.69
CA LEU A 117 8.95 9.63 -1.64
C LEU A 117 8.77 8.10 -1.68
N PRO A 118 8.74 7.37 -0.53
CA PRO A 118 8.62 5.92 -0.55
C PRO A 118 7.27 5.40 -1.07
N VAL A 119 6.21 6.21 -1.03
CA VAL A 119 4.87 5.82 -1.53
C VAL A 119 4.86 5.63 -3.05
N VAL A 120 5.64 6.46 -3.76
CA VAL A 120 5.66 6.50 -5.23
C VAL A 120 6.76 5.63 -5.81
N SER A 121 7.77 5.27 -5.00
CA SER A 121 8.92 4.50 -5.45
C SER A 121 8.75 3.00 -5.25
N PRO A 122 9.43 2.19 -6.08
CA PRO A 122 9.47 0.75 -5.86
C PRO A 122 10.10 0.39 -4.50
N PRO A 123 9.52 -0.55 -3.74
CA PRO A 123 9.95 -0.84 -2.36
C PRO A 123 11.42 -1.28 -2.25
N PHE A 124 11.94 -2.02 -3.22
CA PHE A 124 13.31 -2.54 -3.23
C PHE A 124 14.39 -1.48 -3.51
N VAL A 125 14.04 -0.27 -3.89
CA VAL A 125 15.00 0.85 -4.06
C VAL A 125 15.77 1.10 -2.78
N LEU A 126 15.08 1.11 -1.65
CA LEU A 126 15.70 1.29 -0.34
C LEU A 126 16.59 0.11 0.06
N SER A 127 16.20 -1.13 -0.27
CA SER A 127 17.03 -2.32 -0.04
C SER A 127 18.34 -2.28 -0.84
N LEU A 128 18.26 -1.93 -2.14
CA LEU A 128 19.44 -1.75 -2.98
C LEU A 128 20.37 -0.67 -2.42
N SER A 129 19.80 0.48 -2.09
CA SER A 129 20.57 1.59 -1.52
C SER A 129 21.24 1.22 -0.19
N MET A 130 20.54 0.49 0.65
CA MET A 130 21.10 0.01 1.93
C MET A 130 22.31 -0.89 1.71
N ILE A 131 22.25 -1.81 0.75
CA ILE A 131 23.38 -2.67 0.38
C ILE A 131 24.54 -1.84 -0.20
N MET A 132 24.21 -0.86 -1.06
CA MET A 132 25.22 -0.03 -1.74
C MET A 132 25.90 0.96 -0.80
N LEU A 133 25.19 1.48 0.20
CA LEU A 133 25.76 2.42 1.16
C LEU A 133 26.44 1.73 2.33
N PHE A 134 25.83 0.66 2.86
CA PHE A 134 26.24 0.05 4.13
C PHE A 134 26.67 -1.43 4.02
N GLY A 135 26.61 -2.05 2.83
CA GLY A 135 27.09 -3.41 2.61
C GLY A 135 28.61 -3.54 2.65
N LYS A 136 29.13 -4.73 2.41
CA LYS A 136 30.60 -4.99 2.40
C LYS A 136 31.38 -4.11 1.41
N ALA A 137 30.79 -3.78 0.26
CA ALA A 137 31.34 -2.83 -0.71
C ALA A 137 30.67 -1.44 -0.62
N GLY A 138 30.03 -1.16 0.52
CA GLY A 138 29.29 0.07 0.74
C GLY A 138 30.20 1.29 0.89
N ILE A 139 29.79 2.40 0.29
CA ILE A 139 30.60 3.64 0.33
C ILE A 139 30.78 4.12 1.77
N ILE A 140 29.73 4.12 2.58
CA ILE A 140 29.79 4.60 3.96
C ILE A 140 30.62 3.65 4.82
N THR A 141 30.35 2.36 4.78
CA THR A 141 31.08 1.37 5.61
C THR A 141 32.54 1.29 5.24
N ARG A 142 32.86 1.21 3.96
CA ARG A 142 34.24 0.99 3.51
C ARG A 142 35.10 2.25 3.52
N TYR A 143 34.57 3.38 3.03
CA TYR A 143 35.37 4.60 2.85
C TYR A 143 35.25 5.58 4.02
N LEU A 144 34.05 5.73 4.61
CA LEU A 144 33.83 6.66 5.71
C LEU A 144 34.13 6.02 7.06
N LEU A 145 33.54 4.85 7.35
CA LEU A 145 33.67 4.17 8.64
C LEU A 145 34.85 3.21 8.69
N LYS A 146 35.45 2.85 7.55
CA LYS A 146 36.55 1.88 7.41
C LYS A 146 36.25 0.51 8.04
N ILE A 147 34.99 0.11 7.99
CA ILE A 147 34.54 -1.21 8.48
C ILE A 147 34.50 -2.16 7.28
N TYR A 148 35.35 -3.20 7.31
CA TYR A 148 35.49 -4.13 6.19
C TYR A 148 34.71 -5.43 6.36
N ASP A 149 34.40 -5.80 7.59
CA ASP A 149 33.60 -6.99 7.91
C ASP A 149 32.26 -6.56 8.51
N ASN A 150 31.35 -6.11 7.61
CA ASN A 150 30.01 -5.65 7.97
C ASN A 150 28.98 -6.42 7.17
N SER A 151 27.86 -6.76 7.81
CA SER A 151 26.68 -7.32 7.16
C SER A 151 25.48 -6.46 7.44
N VAL A 152 24.90 -5.91 6.38
CA VAL A 152 23.61 -5.19 6.44
C VAL A 152 22.42 -6.13 6.31
N TYR A 153 22.69 -7.39 6.04
CA TYR A 153 21.65 -8.40 5.87
C TYR A 153 21.06 -8.83 7.21
N GLY A 154 19.82 -9.29 7.17
CA GLY A 154 19.13 -9.82 8.33
C GLY A 154 18.17 -8.85 9.00
N PHE A 155 17.90 -9.08 10.28
CA PHE A 155 16.85 -8.39 11.05
C PHE A 155 16.93 -6.86 10.96
N TRP A 156 18.10 -6.27 11.24
CA TRP A 156 18.24 -4.81 11.25
C TRP A 156 18.17 -4.19 9.84
N GLY A 157 18.74 -4.86 8.85
CA GLY A 157 18.65 -4.41 7.45
C GLY A 157 17.20 -4.37 6.98
N ILE A 158 16.45 -5.44 7.20
CA ILE A 158 15.02 -5.51 6.86
C ILE A 158 14.25 -4.44 7.64
N THR A 159 14.47 -4.34 8.95
CA THR A 159 13.74 -3.41 9.83
C THR A 159 13.95 -1.96 9.40
N ILE A 160 15.18 -1.52 9.14
CA ILE A 160 15.48 -0.14 8.72
C ILE A 160 14.81 0.15 7.37
N VAL A 161 14.99 -0.73 6.40
CA VAL A 161 14.46 -0.54 5.04
C VAL A 161 12.94 -0.53 5.05
N GLN A 162 12.30 -1.48 5.70
CA GLN A 162 10.84 -1.52 5.80
C GLN A 162 10.27 -0.34 6.61
N THR A 163 10.96 0.09 7.66
CA THR A 163 10.58 1.30 8.41
C THR A 163 10.52 2.51 7.48
N LEU A 164 11.56 2.73 6.66
CA LEU A 164 11.60 3.83 5.69
C LEU A 164 10.57 3.65 4.55
N THR A 165 10.23 2.41 4.21
CA THR A 165 9.21 2.11 3.20
C THR A 165 7.81 2.42 3.69
N PHE A 166 7.49 2.11 4.95
CA PHE A 166 6.12 2.12 5.46
C PHE A 166 5.80 3.31 6.39
N PHE A 167 6.80 4.07 6.92
CA PHE A 167 6.51 5.24 7.75
C PHE A 167 5.64 6.31 7.06
N PRO A 168 5.65 6.48 5.72
CA PRO A 168 4.75 7.42 5.05
C PRO A 168 3.27 7.11 5.27
N VAL A 169 2.92 5.84 5.40
CA VAL A 169 1.54 5.42 5.70
C VAL A 169 1.14 5.91 7.09
N CYS A 170 2.00 5.70 8.10
CA CYS A 170 1.80 6.23 9.44
C CYS A 170 1.72 7.76 9.44
N TYR A 171 2.64 8.43 8.73
CA TYR A 171 2.66 9.88 8.61
C TYR A 171 1.34 10.43 8.06
N MET A 172 0.83 9.88 6.95
CA MET A 172 -0.44 10.32 6.37
C MET A 172 -1.62 10.14 7.31
N MET A 173 -1.70 8.97 7.96
CA MET A 173 -2.77 8.66 8.92
C MET A 173 -2.73 9.59 10.13
N LEU A 174 -1.56 9.74 10.76
CA LEU A 174 -1.38 10.53 11.96
C LEU A 174 -1.47 12.03 11.69
N LYS A 175 -1.00 12.51 10.54
CA LYS A 175 -1.20 13.89 10.09
C LYS A 175 -2.70 14.22 9.96
N GLY A 176 -3.47 13.34 9.33
CA GLY A 176 -4.92 13.50 9.22
C GLY A 176 -5.59 13.53 10.58
N LEU A 177 -5.19 12.65 11.49
CA LEU A 177 -5.68 12.59 12.86
C LEU A 177 -5.38 13.87 13.63
N LEU A 178 -4.10 14.29 13.66
CA LEU A 178 -3.65 15.50 14.39
C LEU A 178 -4.33 16.77 13.88
N LYS A 179 -4.59 16.88 12.57
CA LYS A 179 -5.31 18.01 11.99
C LYS A 179 -6.78 18.09 12.42
N ASN A 180 -7.39 16.96 12.75
CA ASN A 180 -8.79 16.89 13.14
C ASN A 180 -9.04 17.08 14.66
N ILE A 181 -7.99 17.17 15.49
CA ILE A 181 -8.12 17.54 16.89
C ILE A 181 -8.51 19.02 16.96
N ASP A 182 -9.57 19.35 17.70
CA ASP A 182 -10.01 20.74 17.90
C ASP A 182 -8.97 21.50 18.74
N PRO A 183 -8.38 22.59 18.22
CA PRO A 183 -7.41 23.41 18.96
C PRO A 183 -7.96 23.99 20.24
N SER A 184 -9.27 24.20 20.35
CA SER A 184 -9.92 24.74 21.56
C SER A 184 -9.70 23.88 22.80
N LEU A 185 -9.56 22.56 22.64
CA LEU A 185 -9.27 21.66 23.77
C LEU A 185 -7.87 21.90 24.33
N GLU A 186 -6.90 22.14 23.47
CA GLU A 186 -5.51 22.42 23.85
C GLU A 186 -5.36 23.84 24.43
N GLU A 187 -6.12 24.82 23.88
CA GLU A 187 -6.17 26.18 24.38
C GLU A 187 -6.81 26.24 25.79
N ALA A 188 -7.95 25.58 25.97
CA ALA A 188 -8.60 25.50 27.27
C ALA A 188 -7.69 24.90 28.35
N ALA A 189 -6.94 23.85 28.04
CA ALA A 189 -5.98 23.27 28.99
C ALA A 189 -4.86 24.26 29.35
N ARG A 190 -4.40 25.07 28.38
CA ARG A 190 -3.39 26.13 28.62
C ARG A 190 -3.95 27.27 29.46
N ASP A 191 -5.18 27.68 29.20
CA ASP A 191 -5.85 28.73 29.96
C ASP A 191 -6.06 28.32 31.44
N MET A 192 -6.18 27.00 31.69
CA MET A 192 -6.18 26.42 33.03
C MET A 192 -4.77 26.29 33.66
N GLY A 193 -3.70 26.76 32.97
CA GLY A 193 -2.33 26.77 33.47
C GLY A 193 -1.52 25.51 33.13
N ALA A 194 -2.00 24.61 32.27
CA ALA A 194 -1.25 23.44 31.87
C ALA A 194 -0.02 23.81 31.01
N SER A 195 1.13 23.23 31.33
CA SER A 195 2.33 23.33 30.51
C SER A 195 2.13 22.64 29.16
N ARG A 196 2.94 22.95 28.15
CA ARG A 196 2.86 22.32 26.82
C ARG A 196 3.00 20.81 26.88
N PHE A 197 3.86 20.31 27.76
CA PHE A 197 4.05 18.87 27.95
C PHE A 197 2.79 18.23 28.57
N GLN A 198 2.16 18.88 29.54
CA GLN A 198 0.88 18.41 30.10
C GLN A 198 -0.25 18.45 29.07
N VAL A 199 -0.34 19.50 28.25
CA VAL A 199 -1.32 19.51 27.13
C VAL A 199 -1.09 18.33 26.19
N PHE A 200 0.18 18.03 25.85
CA PHE A 200 0.48 16.88 25.01
C PHE A 200 0.11 15.55 25.69
N THR A 201 0.50 15.33 26.95
CA THR A 201 0.26 14.06 27.64
C THR A 201 -1.19 13.83 28.02
N ASP A 202 -1.90 14.89 28.46
CA ASP A 202 -3.21 14.76 29.09
C ASP A 202 -4.36 15.03 28.10
N VAL A 203 -4.09 15.75 27.00
CA VAL A 203 -5.09 16.07 25.97
C VAL A 203 -4.77 15.38 24.65
N THR A 204 -3.62 15.73 24.03
CA THR A 204 -3.31 15.27 22.68
C THR A 204 -3.04 13.77 22.61
N TRP A 205 -2.21 13.24 23.53
CA TRP A 205 -1.82 11.82 23.54
C TRP A 205 -2.99 10.86 23.69
N PRO A 206 -3.92 11.03 24.66
CA PRO A 206 -5.09 10.14 24.77
C PRO A 206 -5.98 10.16 23.53
N LEU A 207 -6.12 11.32 22.88
CA LEU A 207 -6.94 11.47 21.68
C LEU A 207 -6.32 10.75 20.46
N ILE A 208 -4.99 10.74 20.34
CA ILE A 208 -4.31 10.08 19.22
C ILE A 208 -4.01 8.60 19.47
N LEU A 209 -4.08 8.10 20.69
CA LEU A 209 -3.68 6.74 21.05
C LEU A 209 -4.39 5.65 20.22
N PRO A 210 -5.73 5.71 19.99
CA PRO A 210 -6.39 4.74 19.10
C PRO A 210 -5.87 4.82 17.66
N GLY A 211 -5.56 6.03 17.18
CA GLY A 211 -4.99 6.25 15.85
C GLY A 211 -3.54 5.78 15.73
N LEU A 212 -2.74 5.91 16.80
CA LEU A 212 -1.39 5.32 16.87
C LEU A 212 -1.46 3.79 16.77
N GLY A 213 -2.35 3.16 17.51
CA GLY A 213 -2.58 1.72 17.42
C GLY A 213 -3.01 1.28 16.03
N ASN A 214 -3.87 2.08 15.38
CA ASN A 214 -4.31 1.82 14.00
C ASN A 214 -3.14 1.95 13.01
N ALA A 215 -2.33 3.00 13.09
CA ALA A 215 -1.14 3.17 12.26
C ALA A 215 -0.13 2.04 12.46
N PHE A 216 0.12 1.64 13.71
CA PHE A 216 0.95 0.49 14.06
C PHE A 216 0.46 -0.80 13.40
N LEU A 217 -0.84 -1.14 13.52
CA LEU A 217 -1.36 -2.38 12.96
C LEU A 217 -1.34 -2.38 11.43
N VAL A 218 -1.61 -1.25 10.78
CA VAL A 218 -1.50 -1.16 9.31
C VAL A 218 -0.09 -1.45 8.85
N THR A 219 0.91 -0.80 9.46
CA THR A 219 2.32 -1.03 9.08
C THR A 219 2.86 -2.38 9.52
N PHE A 220 2.37 -2.94 10.62
CA PHE A 220 2.65 -4.31 11.01
C PHE A 220 2.16 -5.30 9.93
N ILE A 221 0.91 -5.16 9.46
CA ILE A 221 0.34 -6.01 8.40
C ILE A 221 1.13 -5.84 7.10
N GLU A 222 1.46 -4.60 6.69
CA GLU A 222 2.24 -4.35 5.48
C GLU A 222 3.65 -4.95 5.58
N SER A 223 4.29 -4.87 6.74
CA SER A 223 5.62 -5.44 7.00
C SER A 223 5.64 -6.97 6.91
N ILE A 224 4.72 -7.66 7.59
CA ILE A 224 4.67 -9.14 7.55
C ILE A 224 4.23 -9.70 6.20
N ALA A 225 3.52 -8.89 5.41
CA ALA A 225 3.09 -9.23 4.04
C ALA A 225 4.14 -8.86 2.98
N ASP A 226 5.19 -8.15 3.34
CA ASP A 226 6.22 -7.71 2.41
C ASP A 226 7.14 -8.88 2.02
N PHE A 227 7.27 -9.03 0.72
CA PHE A 227 8.17 -9.99 0.08
C PHE A 227 9.45 -9.31 -0.42
N ALA A 228 9.32 -8.11 -0.99
CA ALA A 228 10.35 -7.48 -1.80
C ALA A 228 11.61 -7.12 -1.01
N ASN A 229 11.45 -6.46 0.14
CA ASN A 229 12.58 -6.05 0.95
C ASN A 229 13.30 -7.23 1.60
N PRO A 230 12.61 -8.19 2.26
CA PRO A 230 13.28 -9.36 2.83
C PRO A 230 13.99 -10.22 1.78
N MET A 231 13.47 -10.31 0.56
CA MET A 231 14.10 -11.08 -0.51
C MET A 231 15.48 -10.52 -0.91
N ILE A 232 15.63 -9.19 -0.90
CA ILE A 232 16.88 -8.53 -1.30
C ILE A 232 17.86 -8.39 -0.15
N ILE A 233 17.37 -8.02 1.06
CA ILE A 233 18.24 -7.67 2.18
C ILE A 233 18.15 -8.65 3.35
N GLY A 234 17.33 -9.69 3.24
CA GLY A 234 17.19 -10.70 4.30
C GLY A 234 18.45 -11.55 4.50
N GLY A 235 19.14 -11.91 3.43
CA GLY A 235 20.25 -12.85 3.48
C GLY A 235 19.78 -14.21 4.01
N SER A 236 20.33 -14.67 5.13
CA SER A 236 19.91 -15.90 5.83
C SER A 236 18.75 -15.69 6.84
N TYR A 237 18.20 -14.47 6.92
CA TYR A 237 17.09 -14.15 7.81
C TYR A 237 15.77 -14.28 7.05
N ASP A 238 15.27 -15.50 6.98
CA ASP A 238 14.05 -15.81 6.24
C ASP A 238 12.81 -15.26 6.93
N THR A 239 11.92 -14.68 6.14
CA THR A 239 10.57 -14.31 6.54
C THR A 239 9.55 -15.28 5.93
N LEU A 240 8.36 -15.33 6.48
CA LEU A 240 7.34 -16.27 6.00
C LEU A 240 6.98 -16.03 4.53
N ALA A 241 6.93 -14.75 4.09
CA ALA A 241 6.65 -14.41 2.70
C ALA A 241 7.74 -14.90 1.73
N THR A 242 9.02 -14.80 2.11
CA THR A 242 10.14 -15.32 1.31
C THR A 242 10.21 -16.84 1.35
N THR A 243 9.98 -17.45 2.51
CA THR A 243 9.95 -18.92 2.66
C THR A 243 8.86 -19.55 1.78
N ILE A 244 7.66 -18.95 1.73
CA ILE A 244 6.57 -19.39 0.86
C ILE A 244 6.99 -19.36 -0.62
N TYR A 245 7.67 -18.30 -1.04
CA TYR A 245 8.18 -18.18 -2.41
C TYR A 245 9.21 -19.26 -2.73
N LEU A 246 10.19 -19.45 -1.85
CA LEU A 246 11.23 -20.46 -2.01
C LEU A 246 10.68 -21.89 -1.97
N GLN A 247 9.63 -22.16 -1.21
CA GLN A 247 8.96 -23.45 -1.16
C GLN A 247 8.34 -23.83 -2.51
N ILE A 248 7.81 -22.83 -3.25
CA ILE A 248 7.27 -23.06 -4.60
C ILE A 248 8.36 -23.17 -5.65
N THR A 249 9.29 -22.22 -5.65
CA THR A 249 10.27 -22.05 -6.74
C THR A 249 11.51 -22.93 -6.57
N GLY A 250 11.91 -23.19 -5.34
CA GLY A 250 13.08 -23.98 -4.99
C GLY A 250 12.76 -25.43 -4.63
N ALA A 251 11.83 -25.66 -3.70
CA ALA A 251 11.49 -27.01 -3.23
C ALA A 251 10.38 -27.68 -4.04
N TYR A 252 9.65 -26.94 -4.90
CA TYR A 252 8.51 -27.42 -5.69
C TYR A 252 7.36 -28.02 -4.85
N ASP A 253 7.33 -27.77 -3.54
CA ASP A 253 6.30 -28.25 -2.61
C ASP A 253 5.12 -27.28 -2.57
N LYS A 254 4.15 -27.50 -3.45
CA LYS A 254 2.96 -26.66 -3.60
C LYS A 254 2.00 -26.75 -2.40
N GLU A 255 1.90 -27.94 -1.79
CA GLU A 255 1.00 -28.20 -0.65
C GLU A 255 1.55 -27.55 0.62
N GLY A 256 2.86 -27.69 0.89
CA GLY A 256 3.53 -27.01 1.98
C GLY A 256 3.47 -25.50 1.84
N ALA A 257 3.70 -24.97 0.64
CA ALA A 257 3.58 -23.54 0.37
C ALA A 257 2.14 -23.02 0.59
N ALA A 258 1.11 -23.78 0.19
CA ALA A 258 -0.29 -23.42 0.44
C ALA A 258 -0.60 -23.39 1.94
N ALA A 259 -0.14 -24.38 2.70
CA ALA A 259 -0.33 -24.42 4.16
C ALA A 259 0.41 -23.26 4.86
N MET A 260 1.66 -22.96 4.47
CA MET A 260 2.40 -21.78 4.96
C MET A 260 1.67 -20.46 4.63
N ALA A 261 1.12 -20.35 3.41
CA ALA A 261 0.34 -19.21 2.97
C ALA A 261 -0.93 -19.00 3.81
N VAL A 262 -1.61 -20.10 4.19
CA VAL A 262 -2.79 -20.06 5.07
C VAL A 262 -2.40 -19.58 6.47
N VAL A 263 -1.26 -19.97 7.01
CA VAL A 263 -0.77 -19.46 8.30
C VAL A 263 -0.52 -17.95 8.23
N LEU A 264 0.18 -17.49 7.18
CA LEU A 264 0.43 -16.05 6.98
C LEU A 264 -0.87 -15.27 6.81
N LEU A 265 -1.82 -15.80 6.01
CA LEU A 265 -3.15 -15.23 5.83
C LEU A 265 -3.91 -15.13 7.15
N THR A 266 -3.85 -16.16 7.98
CA THR A 266 -4.54 -16.18 9.28
C THR A 266 -4.01 -15.08 10.21
N ILE A 267 -2.68 -14.89 10.27
CA ILE A 267 -2.05 -13.83 11.08
C ILE A 267 -2.48 -12.45 10.56
N THR A 268 -2.34 -12.21 9.24
CA THR A 268 -2.68 -10.90 8.66
C THR A 268 -4.17 -10.59 8.77
N LEU A 269 -5.03 -11.58 8.56
CA LEU A 269 -6.48 -11.44 8.69
C LEU A 269 -6.90 -11.15 10.14
N ALA A 270 -6.32 -11.86 11.11
CA ALA A 270 -6.60 -11.61 12.52
C ALA A 270 -6.23 -10.16 12.91
N MET A 271 -5.05 -9.68 12.51
CA MET A 271 -4.62 -8.30 12.76
C MET A 271 -5.52 -7.27 12.04
N TYR A 272 -5.92 -7.57 10.80
CA TYR A 272 -6.86 -6.72 10.07
C TYR A 272 -8.24 -6.64 10.75
N LEU A 273 -8.76 -7.74 11.27
CA LEU A 273 -10.04 -7.74 12.00
C LEU A 273 -9.94 -6.90 13.29
N VAL A 274 -8.84 -7.04 14.03
CA VAL A 274 -8.58 -6.19 15.22
C VAL A 274 -8.50 -4.73 14.81
N GLN A 275 -7.75 -4.40 13.75
CA GLN A 275 -7.62 -3.04 13.24
C GLN A 275 -8.99 -2.44 12.88
N LYS A 276 -9.78 -3.18 12.08
CA LYS A 276 -11.06 -2.69 11.55
C LYS A 276 -12.12 -2.52 12.64
N TYR A 277 -12.30 -3.54 13.49
CA TYR A 277 -13.44 -3.56 14.42
C TYR A 277 -13.13 -2.96 15.79
N VAL A 278 -11.87 -2.93 16.21
CA VAL A 278 -11.48 -2.39 17.52
C VAL A 278 -10.92 -0.98 17.41
N LEU A 279 -9.94 -0.74 16.54
CA LEU A 279 -9.21 0.53 16.51
C LEU A 279 -9.85 1.58 15.61
N GLU A 280 -10.33 1.23 14.42
CA GLU A 280 -11.03 2.21 13.56
C GLU A 280 -12.32 2.73 14.22
N ALA A 281 -13.07 1.87 14.90
CA ALA A 281 -14.28 2.26 15.61
C ALA A 281 -13.98 3.25 16.75
N LYS A 282 -12.91 3.02 17.52
CA LYS A 282 -12.47 3.93 18.60
C LYS A 282 -11.93 5.26 18.06
N THR A 283 -11.14 5.22 16.99
CA THR A 283 -10.60 6.43 16.34
C THR A 283 -11.72 7.33 15.82
N ALA A 284 -12.76 6.75 15.23
CA ALA A 284 -13.92 7.50 14.76
C ALA A 284 -14.71 8.16 15.92
N ALA A 285 -14.79 7.49 17.07
CA ALA A 285 -15.49 8.01 18.24
C ALA A 285 -14.76 9.18 18.93
N THR A 286 -13.43 9.20 18.88
CA THR A 286 -12.61 10.26 19.50
C THR A 286 -12.56 11.57 18.69
N LEU A 287 -12.92 11.56 17.41
CA LEU A 287 -12.83 12.68 16.49
C LEU A 287 -14.21 13.16 16.01
N THR A 288 -15.08 13.56 16.90
CA THR A 288 -16.46 14.00 16.55
C THR A 288 -16.57 15.47 16.14
N GLY A 289 -15.50 16.27 16.22
CA GLY A 289 -15.50 17.71 15.90
C GLY A 289 -14.74 18.05 14.61
N LYS A 290 -15.23 19.05 13.85
CA LYS A 290 -14.39 19.74 12.86
C LYS A 290 -13.58 20.80 13.61
N ALA A 291 -12.27 20.90 13.30
CA ALA A 291 -11.45 21.99 13.85
C ALA A 291 -12.12 23.34 13.59
N SER A 292 -12.51 24.02 14.66
CA SER A 292 -13.28 25.27 14.59
C SER A 292 -12.41 26.50 14.28
N ARG A 293 -11.11 26.42 14.54
CA ARG A 293 -10.14 27.52 14.39
C ARG A 293 -8.79 27.05 13.84
N ALA A 294 -8.00 28.00 13.32
CA ALA A 294 -6.61 27.75 12.95
C ALA A 294 -5.77 27.49 14.22
N ARG A 295 -4.96 26.42 14.19
CA ARG A 295 -4.09 26.06 15.33
C ARG A 295 -2.93 27.05 15.48
N MET A 296 -2.63 27.45 16.72
CA MET A 296 -1.41 28.21 17.03
C MET A 296 -0.20 27.29 16.97
N LEU A 297 0.73 27.60 16.09
CA LEU A 297 1.96 26.82 15.91
C LEU A 297 2.95 27.06 17.06
N ILE A 298 3.72 26.05 17.39
CA ILE A 298 4.79 26.12 18.38
C ILE A 298 5.98 26.87 17.77
N GLU A 299 6.36 28.01 18.38
CA GLU A 299 7.49 28.85 17.94
C GLU A 299 8.72 28.72 18.85
N ASP A 300 8.55 28.11 20.02
CA ASP A 300 9.61 27.94 21.02
C ASP A 300 10.79 27.15 20.49
N ARG A 301 11.97 27.76 20.52
CA ARG A 301 13.20 27.19 19.97
C ARG A 301 13.63 25.90 20.69
N SER A 302 13.34 25.77 21.97
CA SER A 302 13.68 24.58 22.75
C SER A 302 12.98 23.30 22.25
N VAL A 303 11.82 23.45 21.62
CA VAL A 303 11.01 22.36 21.04
C VAL A 303 11.23 22.28 19.52
N THR A 304 11.18 23.44 18.84
CA THR A 304 11.21 23.48 17.37
C THR A 304 12.56 23.05 16.80
N VAL A 305 13.68 23.43 17.43
CA VAL A 305 15.02 23.10 16.91
C VAL A 305 15.32 21.60 16.99
N PRO A 306 15.18 20.91 18.14
CA PRO A 306 15.44 19.47 18.19
C PRO A 306 14.57 18.65 17.23
N LEU A 307 13.28 18.97 17.15
CA LEU A 307 12.36 18.25 16.27
C LEU A 307 12.68 18.50 14.79
N THR A 308 12.98 19.74 14.42
CA THR A 308 13.37 20.07 13.04
C THR A 308 14.71 19.44 12.66
N VAL A 309 15.68 19.39 13.58
CA VAL A 309 16.97 18.73 13.36
C VAL A 309 16.77 17.22 13.17
N ALA A 310 15.98 16.58 14.03
CA ALA A 310 15.67 15.15 13.91
C ALA A 310 15.02 14.83 12.55
N CYS A 311 13.99 15.59 12.13
CA CYS A 311 13.37 15.43 10.82
C CYS A 311 14.37 15.68 9.68
N SER A 312 15.28 16.65 9.83
CA SER A 312 16.28 16.99 8.81
C SER A 312 17.32 15.86 8.64
N LEU A 313 17.78 15.25 9.72
CA LEU A 313 18.69 14.12 9.67
C LEU A 313 18.06 12.91 8.99
N ILE A 314 16.80 12.60 9.33
CA ILE A 314 16.06 11.50 8.69
C ILE A 314 15.79 11.84 7.21
N ALA A 315 15.41 13.07 6.89
CA ALA A 315 15.20 13.51 5.52
C ALA A 315 16.50 13.41 4.69
N LEU A 316 17.63 13.82 5.24
CA LEU A 316 18.94 13.66 4.59
C LEU A 316 19.27 12.19 4.34
N PHE A 317 19.00 11.33 5.32
CA PHE A 317 19.22 9.90 5.18
C PHE A 317 18.36 9.28 4.07
N VAL A 318 17.06 9.62 4.02
CA VAL A 318 16.15 9.17 2.95
C VAL A 318 16.62 9.67 1.58
N ILE A 319 16.97 10.95 1.46
CA ILE A 319 17.48 11.53 0.19
C ILE A 319 18.75 10.81 -0.25
N MET A 320 19.68 10.57 0.66
CA MET A 320 20.92 9.84 0.38
C MET A 320 20.63 8.44 -0.17
N MET A 321 19.65 7.72 0.41
CA MET A 321 19.22 6.41 -0.07
C MET A 321 18.68 6.48 -1.51
N TYR A 322 17.84 7.47 -1.82
CA TYR A 322 17.26 7.62 -3.16
C TYR A 322 18.28 8.07 -4.21
N VAL A 323 19.18 8.95 -3.84
CA VAL A 323 20.25 9.44 -4.74
C VAL A 323 21.27 8.36 -5.04
N CYS A 324 21.49 7.42 -4.12
CA CYS A 324 22.43 6.30 -4.30
C CYS A 324 22.11 5.44 -5.53
N VAL A 325 20.82 5.20 -5.84
CA VAL A 325 20.41 4.30 -6.93
C VAL A 325 20.80 4.82 -8.33
N PRO A 326 20.49 6.07 -8.71
CA PRO A 326 20.97 6.63 -9.97
C PRO A 326 22.50 6.63 -10.09
N PHE A 327 23.22 6.95 -9.01
CA PHE A 327 24.69 6.88 -9.01
C PHE A 327 25.20 5.45 -9.17
N GLY A 328 24.52 4.47 -8.57
CA GLY A 328 24.83 3.05 -8.76
C GLY A 328 24.69 2.58 -10.20
N ALA A 329 23.79 3.21 -10.97
CA ALA A 329 23.63 2.96 -12.40
C ALA A 329 24.68 3.69 -13.26
N LEU A 330 25.30 4.76 -12.74
CA LEU A 330 26.27 5.57 -13.48
C LEU A 330 27.73 5.19 -13.22
N PHE A 331 28.03 4.44 -12.16
CA PHE A 331 29.39 4.01 -11.86
C PHE A 331 29.73 2.66 -12.51
N ASN A 332 30.99 2.51 -12.92
CA ASN A 332 31.47 1.33 -13.61
C ASN A 332 31.39 0.08 -12.73
N THR A 333 31.89 0.17 -11.48
CA THR A 333 31.77 -0.91 -10.50
C THR A 333 31.64 -0.28 -9.11
N TRP A 334 30.44 -0.40 -8.51
CA TRP A 334 30.18 0.17 -7.22
C TRP A 334 31.16 -0.31 -6.15
N GLY A 335 31.69 0.63 -5.37
CA GLY A 335 32.62 0.34 -4.27
C GLY A 335 34.06 0.05 -4.70
N TYR A 336 34.38 0.06 -6.01
CA TYR A 336 35.73 -0.20 -6.53
C TYR A 336 36.16 0.77 -7.62
N ASP A 337 35.30 1.03 -8.59
CA ASP A 337 35.59 1.90 -9.74
C ASP A 337 34.43 2.89 -9.94
N PHE A 338 34.69 4.13 -9.54
CA PHE A 338 33.73 5.24 -9.62
C PHE A 338 33.82 6.03 -10.93
N SER A 339 34.49 5.48 -11.97
CA SER A 339 34.44 6.06 -13.30
C SER A 339 33.01 6.07 -13.84
N LEU A 340 32.59 7.22 -14.39
CA LEU A 340 31.24 7.38 -14.95
C LEU A 340 31.08 6.55 -16.20
N THR A 341 29.95 5.85 -16.30
CA THR A 341 29.63 5.00 -17.44
C THR A 341 28.12 4.95 -17.68
N THR A 342 27.71 4.79 -18.91
CA THR A 342 26.33 4.50 -19.32
C THR A 342 26.10 3.04 -19.68
N LYS A 343 27.13 2.19 -19.52
CA LYS A 343 27.10 0.78 -19.95
C LYS A 343 25.94 -0.02 -19.39
N TRP A 344 25.49 0.29 -18.16
CA TRP A 344 24.38 -0.42 -17.53
C TRP A 344 23.05 -0.11 -18.19
N PHE A 345 22.83 1.15 -18.58
CA PHE A 345 21.65 1.56 -19.35
C PHE A 345 21.64 0.92 -20.73
N VAL A 346 22.79 0.94 -21.43
CA VAL A 346 22.93 0.28 -22.73
C VAL A 346 22.59 -1.21 -22.62
N ARG A 347 23.19 -1.91 -21.63
CA ARG A 347 22.91 -3.34 -21.41
C ARG A 347 21.44 -3.64 -21.09
N VAL A 348 20.75 -2.77 -20.35
CA VAL A 348 19.32 -2.90 -20.07
C VAL A 348 18.53 -3.00 -21.37
N PHE A 349 18.81 -2.14 -22.35
CA PHE A 349 18.05 -2.11 -23.60
C PHE A 349 18.50 -3.15 -24.62
N GLU A 350 19.81 -3.33 -24.80
CA GLU A 350 20.35 -4.23 -25.82
C GLU A 350 20.31 -5.71 -25.41
N LYS A 351 20.71 -6.01 -24.16
CA LYS A 351 20.89 -7.40 -23.71
C LYS A 351 19.69 -7.95 -22.97
N TYR A 352 19.04 -7.15 -22.13
CA TYR A 352 18.03 -7.61 -21.18
C TYR A 352 16.60 -7.24 -21.55
N LYS A 353 16.34 -6.90 -22.82
CA LYS A 353 14.99 -6.58 -23.34
C LYS A 353 14.27 -5.50 -22.52
N GLY A 354 15.03 -4.51 -22.01
CA GLY A 354 14.50 -3.47 -21.14
C GLY A 354 13.30 -2.75 -21.73
N PHE A 355 13.31 -2.44 -23.03
CA PHE A 355 12.17 -1.81 -23.68
C PHE A 355 10.88 -2.64 -23.54
N LYS A 356 10.97 -3.98 -23.70
CA LYS A 356 9.82 -4.87 -23.51
C LYS A 356 9.34 -4.83 -22.05
N ALA A 357 10.27 -4.91 -21.08
CA ALA A 357 9.93 -4.88 -19.67
C ALA A 357 9.23 -3.57 -19.27
N PHE A 358 9.72 -2.43 -19.79
CA PHE A 358 9.09 -1.11 -19.55
C PHE A 358 7.72 -1.02 -20.21
N ARG A 359 7.61 -1.38 -21.48
CA ARG A 359 6.35 -1.37 -22.21
C ARG A 359 5.30 -2.23 -21.54
N ASP A 360 5.64 -3.48 -21.21
CA ASP A 360 4.70 -4.43 -20.63
C ASP A 360 4.24 -3.94 -19.23
N SER A 361 5.17 -3.48 -18.37
CA SER A 361 4.81 -2.90 -17.07
C SER A 361 3.93 -1.66 -17.20
N PHE A 362 4.29 -0.75 -18.11
CA PHE A 362 3.54 0.50 -18.31
C PHE A 362 2.13 0.23 -18.85
N LEU A 363 2.00 -0.57 -19.91
CA LEU A 363 0.71 -0.85 -20.52
C LEU A 363 -0.24 -1.62 -19.60
N LEU A 364 0.26 -2.62 -18.86
CA LEU A 364 -0.55 -3.38 -17.92
C LEU A 364 -1.01 -2.49 -16.75
N SER A 365 -0.13 -1.62 -16.25
CA SER A 365 -0.48 -0.67 -15.18
C SER A 365 -1.46 0.41 -15.67
N LEU A 366 -1.26 0.90 -16.89
CA LEU A 366 -2.15 1.89 -17.52
C LEU A 366 -3.55 1.29 -17.77
N ALA A 367 -3.64 0.02 -18.15
CA ALA A 367 -4.91 -0.68 -18.34
C ALA A 367 -5.62 -0.96 -17.00
N SER A 368 -4.87 -1.33 -15.96
CA SER A 368 -5.45 -1.68 -14.65
C SER A 368 -5.95 -0.46 -13.87
N ALA A 369 -5.32 0.70 -14.01
CA ALA A 369 -5.63 1.89 -13.22
C ALA A 369 -7.07 2.40 -13.41
N PRO A 370 -7.59 2.61 -14.65
CA PRO A 370 -8.97 3.05 -14.84
C PRO A 370 -9.99 1.99 -14.40
N ILE A 371 -9.70 0.70 -14.58
CA ILE A 371 -10.56 -0.40 -14.10
C ILE A 371 -10.66 -0.35 -12.58
N THR A 372 -9.52 -0.21 -11.89
CA THR A 372 -9.47 -0.08 -10.43
C THR A 372 -10.24 1.14 -9.94
N ALA A 373 -10.01 2.30 -10.56
CA ALA A 373 -10.66 3.55 -10.17
C ALA A 373 -12.19 3.45 -10.35
N LEU A 374 -12.64 2.89 -11.47
CA LEU A 374 -14.07 2.71 -11.75
C LEU A 374 -14.71 1.73 -10.75
N LEU A 375 -14.12 0.53 -10.55
CA LEU A 375 -14.64 -0.46 -9.61
C LEU A 375 -14.65 0.08 -8.18
N SER A 376 -13.58 0.74 -7.74
CA SER A 376 -13.50 1.36 -6.42
C SER A 376 -14.58 2.42 -6.21
N MET A 377 -14.87 3.21 -7.24
CA MET A 377 -15.91 4.24 -7.21
C MET A 377 -17.30 3.62 -7.11
N ILE A 378 -17.59 2.59 -7.92
CA ILE A 378 -18.87 1.87 -7.89
C ILE A 378 -19.08 1.25 -6.50
N ILE A 379 -18.05 0.55 -5.97
CA ILE A 379 -18.12 -0.04 -4.62
C ILE A 379 -18.40 1.04 -3.58
N SER A 380 -17.65 2.14 -3.61
CA SER A 380 -17.78 3.24 -2.65
C SER A 380 -19.18 3.86 -2.70
N TYR A 381 -19.71 4.08 -3.91
CA TYR A 381 -21.06 4.59 -4.10
C TYR A 381 -22.12 3.64 -3.53
N LEU A 382 -22.04 2.36 -3.86
CA LEU A 382 -22.96 1.34 -3.33
C LEU A 382 -22.89 1.26 -1.80
N VAL A 383 -21.67 1.28 -1.24
CA VAL A 383 -21.45 1.19 0.20
C VAL A 383 -21.94 2.43 0.95
N VAL A 384 -21.78 3.64 0.41
CA VAL A 384 -22.14 4.88 1.13
C VAL A 384 -23.58 5.27 0.90
N LYS A 385 -24.02 5.21 -0.37
CA LYS A 385 -25.28 5.84 -0.79
C LYS A 385 -26.47 4.88 -0.89
N ARG A 386 -26.22 3.55 -0.87
CA ARG A 386 -27.30 2.55 -1.05
C ARG A 386 -27.46 1.64 0.17
N LYS A 387 -28.72 1.21 0.39
CA LYS A 387 -29.08 0.28 1.47
C LYS A 387 -29.57 -1.03 0.86
N PHE A 388 -28.75 -2.08 0.93
CA PHE A 388 -29.09 -3.44 0.47
C PHE A 388 -28.36 -4.50 1.30
N LYS A 389 -28.86 -5.76 1.27
CA LYS A 389 -28.36 -6.83 2.16
C LYS A 389 -26.88 -7.17 1.94
N ALA A 390 -26.41 -7.18 0.68
CA ALA A 390 -25.03 -7.57 0.35
C ALA A 390 -24.00 -6.43 0.54
N LYS A 391 -24.41 -5.25 1.03
CA LYS A 391 -23.54 -4.08 1.24
C LYS A 391 -22.31 -4.43 2.09
N GLY A 392 -22.53 -5.06 3.25
CA GLY A 392 -21.44 -5.42 4.17
C GLY A 392 -20.48 -6.46 3.57
N PHE A 393 -21.01 -7.39 2.75
CA PHE A 393 -20.21 -8.36 2.03
C PHE A 393 -19.29 -7.68 1.00
N ILE A 394 -19.82 -6.80 0.16
CA ILE A 394 -19.05 -6.07 -0.84
C ILE A 394 -17.96 -5.22 -0.17
N GLU A 395 -18.32 -4.48 0.89
CA GLU A 395 -17.35 -3.69 1.65
C GLU A 395 -16.26 -4.56 2.26
N PHE A 396 -16.62 -5.65 2.93
CA PHE A 396 -15.67 -6.54 3.57
C PHE A 396 -14.72 -7.18 2.55
N VAL A 397 -15.26 -7.79 1.48
CA VAL A 397 -14.44 -8.51 0.49
C VAL A 397 -13.54 -7.56 -0.30
N SER A 398 -14.04 -6.37 -0.66
CA SER A 398 -13.22 -5.36 -1.34
C SER A 398 -12.05 -4.88 -0.50
N MET A 399 -12.22 -4.82 0.83
CA MET A 399 -11.15 -4.44 1.75
C MET A 399 -10.24 -5.62 2.15
N LEU A 400 -10.73 -6.85 2.05
CA LEU A 400 -10.00 -8.07 2.42
C LEU A 400 -8.66 -8.18 1.66
N ALA A 401 -8.62 -7.75 0.39
CA ALA A 401 -7.40 -7.78 -0.42
C ALA A 401 -6.24 -6.94 0.16
N MET A 402 -6.49 -6.02 1.11
CA MET A 402 -5.45 -5.32 1.86
C MET A 402 -4.77 -6.22 2.90
N ALA A 403 -5.55 -7.10 3.52
CA ALA A 403 -5.06 -8.05 4.52
C ALA A 403 -4.40 -9.29 3.91
N VAL A 404 -4.62 -9.54 2.62
CA VAL A 404 -4.06 -10.71 1.92
C VAL A 404 -2.65 -10.37 1.41
N PRO A 405 -1.60 -11.07 1.89
CA PRO A 405 -0.25 -10.91 1.34
C PRO A 405 -0.20 -11.21 -0.15
N GLY A 406 0.64 -10.48 -0.89
CA GLY A 406 0.75 -10.66 -2.34
C GLY A 406 1.15 -12.08 -2.74
N THR A 407 2.10 -12.68 -2.02
CA THR A 407 2.55 -14.06 -2.24
C THR A 407 1.41 -15.07 -2.05
N VAL A 408 0.59 -14.91 -1.01
CA VAL A 408 -0.61 -15.74 -0.76
C VAL A 408 -1.58 -15.64 -1.93
N LEU A 409 -1.86 -14.42 -2.39
CA LEU A 409 -2.74 -14.18 -3.53
C LEU A 409 -2.17 -14.82 -4.81
N GLY A 410 -0.86 -14.65 -5.07
CA GLY A 410 -0.17 -15.22 -6.24
C GLY A 410 -0.30 -16.75 -6.30
N ILE A 411 -0.09 -17.44 -5.16
CA ILE A 411 -0.29 -18.89 -5.08
C ILE A 411 -1.75 -19.26 -5.33
N GLY A 412 -2.68 -18.56 -4.70
CA GLY A 412 -4.11 -18.79 -4.91
C GLY A 412 -4.52 -18.67 -6.38
N TYR A 413 -3.94 -17.72 -7.12
CA TYR A 413 -4.17 -17.57 -8.57
C TYR A 413 -3.56 -18.73 -9.38
N ILE A 414 -2.33 -19.16 -9.05
CA ILE A 414 -1.73 -20.33 -9.70
C ILE A 414 -2.64 -21.55 -9.49
N ARG A 415 -2.99 -21.84 -8.25
CA ARG A 415 -3.77 -23.03 -7.90
C ARG A 415 -5.19 -22.98 -8.45
N GLY A 416 -5.83 -21.82 -8.42
CA GLY A 416 -7.21 -21.63 -8.84
C GLY A 416 -7.41 -21.61 -10.36
N PHE A 417 -6.43 -21.11 -11.14
CA PHE A 417 -6.66 -20.84 -12.56
C PHE A 417 -5.82 -21.66 -13.53
N VAL A 418 -4.75 -22.34 -13.10
CA VAL A 418 -3.92 -23.19 -13.99
C VAL A 418 -4.77 -24.25 -14.71
N ASN A 419 -5.70 -24.90 -14.01
CA ASN A 419 -6.61 -25.90 -14.56
C ASN A 419 -8.02 -25.33 -14.82
N GLY A 420 -8.19 -24.01 -14.70
CA GLY A 420 -9.50 -23.35 -14.71
C GLY A 420 -10.24 -23.47 -13.38
N VAL A 421 -11.33 -22.71 -13.25
CA VAL A 421 -12.13 -22.64 -12.02
C VAL A 421 -12.67 -24.02 -11.68
N PHE A 422 -12.44 -24.49 -10.47
CA PHE A 422 -12.79 -25.84 -10.00
C PHE A 422 -12.29 -26.99 -10.88
N GLY A 423 -11.20 -26.79 -11.65
CA GLY A 423 -10.69 -27.81 -12.55
C GLY A 423 -11.53 -28.07 -13.81
N THR A 424 -12.56 -27.27 -14.05
CA THR A 424 -13.49 -27.42 -15.18
C THR A 424 -12.95 -26.93 -16.52
N GLY A 425 -11.76 -26.31 -16.53
CA GLY A 425 -11.24 -25.62 -17.71
C GLY A 425 -11.82 -24.22 -17.92
N PHE A 426 -12.88 -23.85 -17.21
CA PHE A 426 -13.44 -22.49 -17.28
C PHE A 426 -12.40 -21.46 -16.80
N LEU A 427 -12.17 -20.42 -17.60
CA LEU A 427 -11.13 -19.40 -17.38
C LEU A 427 -9.67 -19.90 -17.33
N LYS A 428 -9.39 -21.15 -17.75
CA LYS A 428 -8.00 -21.64 -17.86
C LYS A 428 -7.13 -20.72 -18.72
N GLY A 429 -7.67 -20.17 -19.79
CA GLY A 429 -6.95 -19.26 -20.71
C GLY A 429 -6.51 -17.91 -20.13
N ILE A 430 -6.99 -17.53 -18.93
CA ILE A 430 -6.50 -16.28 -18.30
C ILE A 430 -5.15 -16.46 -17.61
N TYR A 431 -4.81 -17.69 -17.16
CA TYR A 431 -3.52 -17.96 -16.55
C TYR A 431 -2.40 -17.81 -17.60
N GLY A 432 -1.34 -17.08 -17.24
CA GLY A 432 -0.24 -16.76 -18.15
C GLY A 432 -0.52 -15.64 -19.17
N SER A 433 -1.73 -15.06 -19.16
CA SER A 433 -2.11 -13.95 -20.04
C SER A 433 -1.98 -12.57 -19.36
N ALA A 434 -2.08 -11.49 -20.15
CA ALA A 434 -2.15 -10.12 -19.63
C ALA A 434 -3.34 -9.92 -18.68
N VAL A 435 -4.43 -10.67 -18.91
CA VAL A 435 -5.68 -10.51 -18.15
C VAL A 435 -5.49 -10.83 -16.67
N ILE A 436 -4.78 -11.94 -16.34
CA ILE A 436 -4.54 -12.31 -14.94
C ILE A 436 -3.68 -11.26 -14.24
N LEU A 437 -2.68 -10.68 -14.92
CA LEU A 437 -1.81 -9.64 -14.37
C LEU A 437 -2.61 -8.36 -14.10
N ILE A 438 -3.46 -7.93 -15.04
CA ILE A 438 -4.36 -6.78 -14.86
C ILE A 438 -5.31 -7.02 -13.69
N ILE A 439 -5.92 -8.21 -13.58
CA ILE A 439 -6.82 -8.55 -12.48
C ILE A 439 -6.10 -8.47 -11.13
N VAL A 440 -4.88 -8.98 -11.03
CA VAL A 440 -4.08 -8.92 -9.80
C VAL A 440 -3.76 -7.47 -9.43
N PHE A 441 -3.40 -6.64 -10.41
CA PHE A 441 -3.18 -5.20 -10.17
C PHE A 441 -4.46 -4.51 -9.67
N VAL A 442 -5.60 -4.81 -10.29
CA VAL A 442 -6.91 -4.29 -9.86
C VAL A 442 -7.21 -4.72 -8.43
N VAL A 443 -7.16 -6.02 -8.13
CA VAL A 443 -7.48 -6.57 -6.80
C VAL A 443 -6.57 -5.97 -5.71
N ARG A 444 -5.27 -5.84 -5.98
CA ARG A 444 -4.30 -5.28 -5.02
C ARG A 444 -4.50 -3.78 -4.76
N SER A 445 -4.99 -3.04 -5.75
CA SER A 445 -5.19 -1.58 -5.64
C SER A 445 -6.60 -1.20 -5.19
N LEU A 446 -7.57 -2.12 -5.33
CA LEU A 446 -8.99 -1.92 -5.03
C LEU A 446 -9.27 -1.37 -3.61
N PRO A 447 -8.65 -1.88 -2.51
CA PRO A 447 -8.93 -1.40 -1.16
C PRO A 447 -8.61 0.07 -0.97
N THR A 448 -7.49 0.53 -1.52
CA THR A 448 -7.02 1.92 -1.40
C THR A 448 -7.99 2.88 -2.11
N GLY A 449 -8.38 2.54 -3.35
CA GLY A 449 -9.36 3.31 -4.11
C GLY A 449 -10.73 3.35 -3.41
N THR A 450 -11.19 2.21 -2.92
CA THR A 450 -12.48 2.10 -2.21
C THR A 450 -12.48 2.91 -0.92
N ARG A 451 -11.41 2.86 -0.12
CA ARG A 451 -11.29 3.68 1.12
C ARG A 451 -11.31 5.17 0.81
N SER A 452 -10.57 5.62 -0.20
CA SER A 452 -10.57 7.01 -0.66
C SER A 452 -11.95 7.46 -1.15
N GLY A 453 -12.61 6.64 -1.97
CA GLY A 453 -13.96 6.90 -2.48
C GLY A 453 -15.02 6.97 -1.36
N ILE A 454 -14.99 6.05 -0.40
CA ILE A 454 -15.89 6.07 0.77
C ILE A 454 -15.69 7.37 1.56
N SER A 455 -14.43 7.75 1.81
CA SER A 455 -14.12 8.99 2.54
C SER A 455 -14.65 10.23 1.81
N ALA A 456 -14.46 10.32 0.51
CA ALA A 456 -14.94 11.43 -0.32
C ALA A 456 -16.48 11.51 -0.34
N LEU A 457 -17.15 10.37 -0.54
CA LEU A 457 -18.61 10.32 -0.62
C LEU A 457 -19.30 10.63 0.71
N ARG A 458 -18.66 10.35 1.84
CA ARG A 458 -19.18 10.70 3.18
C ARG A 458 -19.14 12.21 3.47
N GLN A 459 -18.32 12.96 2.73
CA GLN A 459 -18.22 14.42 2.86
C GLN A 459 -19.32 15.17 2.09
N ILE A 460 -20.01 14.49 1.16
CA ILE A 460 -21.12 15.10 0.38
C ILE A 460 -22.38 15.09 1.23
N ASP A 461 -22.97 16.27 1.40
CA ASP A 461 -24.25 16.41 2.08
C ASP A 461 -25.35 15.66 1.29
N LYS A 462 -26.17 14.92 2.01
CA LYS A 462 -27.29 14.16 1.43
C LYS A 462 -28.32 15.05 0.75
N SER A 463 -28.54 16.26 1.26
CA SER A 463 -29.49 17.23 0.71
C SER A 463 -29.24 17.57 -0.76
N ILE A 464 -27.98 17.57 -1.20
CA ILE A 464 -27.63 17.84 -2.59
C ILE A 464 -28.16 16.77 -3.53
N GLU A 465 -28.06 15.49 -3.14
CA GLU A 465 -28.60 14.38 -3.94
C GLU A 465 -30.13 14.30 -3.85
N GLU A 466 -30.69 14.53 -2.66
CA GLU A 466 -32.14 14.57 -2.42
C GLU A 466 -32.80 15.64 -3.29
N SER A 467 -32.23 16.83 -3.38
CA SER A 467 -32.70 17.90 -4.27
C SER A 467 -32.71 17.50 -5.75
N ALA A 468 -31.71 16.73 -6.20
CA ALA A 468 -31.68 16.24 -7.58
C ALA A 468 -32.77 15.17 -7.84
N TYR A 469 -33.05 14.30 -6.85
CA TYR A 469 -34.14 13.33 -6.92
C TYR A 469 -35.50 14.04 -6.95
N ASP A 470 -35.70 15.09 -6.18
CA ASP A 470 -36.94 15.87 -6.14
C ASP A 470 -37.21 16.59 -7.46
N MET A 471 -36.15 16.94 -8.21
CA MET A 471 -36.23 17.44 -9.58
C MET A 471 -36.48 16.35 -10.63
N GLY A 472 -36.74 15.09 -10.23
CA GLY A 472 -37.07 13.98 -11.12
C GLY A 472 -35.88 13.28 -11.78
N ALA A 473 -34.65 13.50 -11.31
CA ALA A 473 -33.48 12.78 -11.82
C ALA A 473 -33.47 11.32 -11.30
N ASP A 474 -33.16 10.37 -12.20
CA ASP A 474 -32.95 8.98 -11.82
C ASP A 474 -31.57 8.78 -11.14
N SER A 475 -31.33 7.61 -10.57
CA SER A 475 -30.12 7.28 -9.83
C SER A 475 -28.85 7.41 -10.67
N PHE A 476 -28.89 7.06 -11.94
CA PHE A 476 -27.74 7.15 -12.84
C PHE A 476 -27.44 8.61 -13.18
N LYS A 477 -28.48 9.39 -13.44
CA LYS A 477 -28.35 10.82 -13.72
C LYS A 477 -27.82 11.58 -12.51
N VAL A 478 -28.32 11.32 -11.29
CA VAL A 478 -27.78 11.89 -10.05
C VAL A 478 -26.31 11.51 -9.87
N PHE A 479 -25.95 10.25 -10.10
CA PHE A 479 -24.55 9.83 -10.01
C PHE A 479 -23.65 10.57 -11.00
N MET A 480 -24.04 10.64 -12.28
CA MET A 480 -23.21 11.24 -13.33
C MET A 480 -23.14 12.76 -13.27
N THR A 481 -24.26 13.44 -12.89
CA THR A 481 -24.34 14.90 -12.96
C THR A 481 -24.05 15.60 -11.63
N VAL A 482 -24.22 14.91 -10.50
CA VAL A 482 -24.04 15.46 -9.16
C VAL A 482 -22.87 14.79 -8.42
N THR A 483 -22.97 13.48 -8.17
CA THR A 483 -22.03 12.79 -7.31
C THR A 483 -20.62 12.71 -7.93
N LEU A 484 -20.50 12.26 -9.16
CA LEU A 484 -19.21 12.08 -9.84
C LEU A 484 -18.44 13.40 -10.03
N PRO A 485 -19.04 14.53 -10.42
CA PRO A 485 -18.36 15.82 -10.46
C PRO A 485 -17.82 16.29 -9.10
N LEU A 486 -18.57 16.04 -8.00
CA LEU A 486 -18.17 16.43 -6.65
C LEU A 486 -16.99 15.62 -6.11
N ILE A 487 -16.85 14.36 -6.52
CA ILE A 487 -15.77 13.47 -6.09
C ILE A 487 -14.70 13.26 -7.16
N LYS A 488 -14.77 14.01 -8.24
CA LYS A 488 -13.87 13.93 -9.39
C LYS A 488 -12.38 13.93 -8.99
N ASP A 489 -11.99 14.83 -8.10
CA ASP A 489 -10.60 14.94 -7.65
C ASP A 489 -10.15 13.68 -6.89
N SER A 490 -11.04 13.10 -6.08
CA SER A 490 -10.77 11.84 -5.38
C SER A 490 -10.70 10.65 -6.34
N PHE A 491 -11.54 10.63 -7.39
CA PHE A 491 -11.50 9.62 -8.44
C PHE A 491 -10.17 9.68 -9.22
N LEU A 492 -9.77 10.88 -9.64
CA LEU A 492 -8.53 11.09 -10.38
C LEU A 492 -7.29 10.79 -9.53
N SER A 493 -7.29 11.18 -8.27
CA SER A 493 -6.25 10.80 -7.31
C SER A 493 -6.19 9.27 -7.10
N GLY A 494 -7.35 8.63 -7.03
CA GLY A 494 -7.45 7.16 -6.96
C GLY A 494 -6.85 6.47 -8.19
N LEU A 495 -7.06 7.03 -9.38
CA LEU A 495 -6.49 6.53 -10.64
C LEU A 495 -4.95 6.63 -10.63
N VAL A 496 -4.39 7.78 -10.21
CA VAL A 496 -2.93 7.96 -10.06
C VAL A 496 -2.37 6.93 -9.07
N THR A 497 -3.00 6.78 -7.93
CA THR A 497 -2.55 5.84 -6.88
C THR A 497 -2.62 4.39 -7.37
N ALA A 498 -3.67 4.01 -8.10
CA ALA A 498 -3.81 2.68 -8.69
C ALA A 498 -2.72 2.40 -9.72
N PHE A 499 -2.39 3.38 -10.59
CA PHE A 499 -1.29 3.26 -11.54
C PHE A 499 0.06 3.04 -10.84
N VAL A 500 0.38 3.89 -9.85
CA VAL A 500 1.64 3.78 -9.09
C VAL A 500 1.75 2.42 -8.40
N ARG A 501 0.70 1.98 -7.70
CA ARG A 501 0.68 0.67 -7.04
C ARG A 501 0.84 -0.49 -8.02
N SER A 502 0.27 -0.38 -9.21
CA SER A 502 0.37 -1.42 -10.24
C SER A 502 1.79 -1.50 -10.82
N ILE A 503 2.38 -0.37 -11.22
CA ILE A 503 3.70 -0.37 -11.87
C ILE A 503 4.84 -0.73 -10.91
N THR A 504 4.63 -0.52 -9.60
CA THR A 504 5.60 -0.87 -8.55
C THR A 504 5.32 -2.21 -7.87
N ALA A 505 4.23 -2.90 -8.23
CA ALA A 505 3.87 -4.18 -7.63
C ALA A 505 4.88 -5.28 -7.95
N ILE A 506 5.15 -6.17 -6.99
CA ILE A 506 6.01 -7.34 -7.18
C ILE A 506 5.45 -8.60 -6.49
N SER A 507 5.02 -8.52 -5.24
CA SER A 507 4.80 -9.67 -4.36
C SER A 507 3.85 -10.75 -4.90
N ALA A 508 2.76 -10.35 -5.58
CA ALA A 508 1.85 -11.30 -6.22
C ALA A 508 2.30 -11.66 -7.65
N ILE A 509 2.91 -10.70 -8.32
CA ILE A 509 3.24 -10.77 -9.74
C ILE A 509 4.41 -11.70 -10.01
N ILE A 510 5.41 -11.74 -9.14
CA ILE A 510 6.61 -12.56 -9.30
C ILE A 510 6.29 -14.05 -9.48
N LEU A 511 5.17 -14.51 -8.93
CA LEU A 511 4.68 -15.88 -9.08
C LEU A 511 3.84 -16.11 -10.34
N LEU A 512 3.33 -15.04 -10.97
CA LEU A 512 2.39 -15.11 -12.09
C LEU A 512 3.00 -14.71 -13.43
N VAL A 513 4.16 -14.06 -13.39
CA VAL A 513 4.91 -13.66 -14.59
C VAL A 513 5.34 -14.89 -15.38
N THR A 514 5.18 -14.80 -16.70
CA THR A 514 5.63 -15.80 -17.67
C THR A 514 6.64 -15.17 -18.62
N PRO A 515 7.44 -15.94 -19.39
CA PRO A 515 8.36 -15.40 -20.38
C PRO A 515 7.70 -14.51 -21.44
N GLN A 516 6.37 -14.61 -21.57
CA GLN A 516 5.58 -13.79 -22.49
C GLN A 516 5.50 -12.33 -22.07
N PHE A 517 5.45 -12.06 -20.74
CA PHE A 517 5.40 -10.73 -20.15
C PHE A 517 6.61 -10.49 -19.26
N LEU A 518 7.40 -9.48 -19.59
CA LEU A 518 8.53 -9.06 -18.78
C LEU A 518 8.11 -7.83 -17.95
N LEU A 519 8.32 -7.89 -16.64
CA LEU A 519 7.99 -6.77 -15.76
C LEU A 519 9.26 -6.22 -15.11
N ILE A 520 9.36 -4.89 -15.08
CA ILE A 520 10.51 -4.16 -14.54
C ILE A 520 10.82 -4.58 -13.11
N THR A 521 9.80 -4.63 -12.25
CA THR A 521 9.96 -4.95 -10.83
C THR A 521 10.55 -6.35 -10.63
N VAL A 522 10.15 -7.31 -11.47
CA VAL A 522 10.69 -8.67 -11.45
C VAL A 522 12.14 -8.68 -11.94
N GLN A 523 12.46 -7.90 -12.98
CA GLN A 523 13.84 -7.80 -13.49
C GLN A 523 14.78 -7.17 -12.45
N ILE A 524 14.33 -6.12 -11.75
CA ILE A 524 15.15 -5.50 -10.69
C ILE A 524 15.44 -6.51 -9.59
N ASN A 525 14.43 -7.26 -9.14
CA ASN A 525 14.60 -8.28 -8.11
C ASN A 525 15.59 -9.37 -8.55
N GLU A 526 15.43 -9.88 -9.76
CA GLU A 526 16.30 -10.92 -10.33
C GLU A 526 17.77 -10.48 -10.40
N PHE A 527 18.05 -9.24 -10.87
CA PHE A 527 19.42 -8.73 -10.93
C PHE A 527 19.97 -8.36 -9.56
N ALA A 528 19.15 -7.94 -8.62
CA ALA A 528 19.55 -7.70 -7.23
C ALA A 528 19.96 -9.01 -6.53
N GLU A 529 19.17 -10.08 -6.67
CA GLU A 529 19.48 -11.42 -6.14
C GLU A 529 20.78 -11.99 -6.72
N LYS A 530 21.02 -11.75 -8.03
CA LYS A 530 22.26 -12.16 -8.71
C LYS A 530 23.49 -11.30 -8.36
N GLY A 531 23.34 -10.30 -7.48
CA GLY A 531 24.42 -9.36 -7.14
C GLY A 531 24.81 -8.39 -8.26
N SER A 532 24.05 -8.32 -9.35
CA SER A 532 24.29 -7.44 -10.49
C SER A 532 23.71 -6.04 -10.23
N TYR A 533 24.19 -5.38 -9.17
CA TYR A 533 23.60 -4.13 -8.67
C TYR A 533 23.58 -3.00 -9.70
N GLY A 534 24.58 -2.85 -10.56
CA GLY A 534 24.61 -1.80 -11.59
C GLY A 534 23.41 -1.91 -12.56
N ILE A 535 23.05 -3.14 -12.98
CA ILE A 535 21.90 -3.39 -13.85
C ILE A 535 20.58 -3.16 -13.08
N ALA A 536 20.51 -3.69 -11.86
CA ALA A 536 19.34 -3.48 -11.00
C ALA A 536 19.07 -1.98 -10.76
N CYS A 537 20.11 -1.20 -10.49
CA CYS A 537 20.04 0.25 -10.33
C CYS A 537 19.63 0.97 -11.61
N ALA A 538 20.10 0.53 -12.79
CA ALA A 538 19.70 1.12 -14.06
C ALA A 538 18.20 0.90 -14.33
N PHE A 539 17.69 -0.32 -14.14
CA PHE A 539 16.26 -0.60 -14.21
C PHE A 539 15.46 0.23 -13.19
N ALA A 540 15.94 0.28 -11.93
CA ALA A 540 15.27 1.02 -10.87
C ALA A 540 15.23 2.53 -11.14
N THR A 541 16.34 3.11 -11.65
CA THR A 541 16.42 4.53 -12.01
C THR A 541 15.42 4.89 -13.11
N ILE A 542 15.32 4.04 -14.15
CA ILE A 542 14.37 4.26 -15.25
C ILE A 542 12.93 4.11 -14.71
N LEU A 543 12.67 3.10 -13.87
CA LEU A 543 11.33 2.92 -13.28
C LEU A 543 10.93 4.11 -12.42
N ILE A 544 11.84 4.63 -11.59
CA ILE A 544 11.63 5.85 -10.80
C ILE A 544 11.28 7.01 -11.73
N ALA A 545 12.08 7.26 -12.78
CA ALA A 545 11.85 8.34 -13.72
C ALA A 545 10.48 8.21 -14.42
N ILE A 546 10.11 7.00 -14.87
CA ILE A 546 8.79 6.74 -15.49
C ILE A 546 7.67 6.96 -14.50
N THR A 547 7.79 6.45 -13.27
CA THR A 547 6.73 6.55 -12.26
C THR A 547 6.49 8.00 -11.87
N TYR A 548 7.56 8.74 -11.51
CA TYR A 548 7.44 10.17 -11.16
C TYR A 548 7.02 11.02 -12.35
N GLY A 549 7.54 10.75 -13.54
CA GLY A 549 7.13 11.42 -14.77
C GLY A 549 5.65 11.21 -15.06
N SER A 550 5.16 9.97 -14.94
CA SER A 550 3.75 9.64 -15.12
C SER A 550 2.85 10.31 -14.09
N VAL A 551 3.25 10.29 -12.81
CA VAL A 551 2.52 10.99 -11.72
C VAL A 551 2.46 12.50 -11.98
N LEU A 552 3.58 13.11 -12.40
CA LEU A 552 3.62 14.53 -12.75
C LEU A 552 2.68 14.84 -13.92
N LEU A 553 2.75 14.06 -14.99
CA LEU A 553 1.87 14.22 -16.16
C LEU A 553 0.39 14.04 -15.80
N MET A 554 0.07 13.01 -15.01
CA MET A 554 -1.30 12.78 -14.55
C MET A 554 -1.80 13.94 -13.66
N ASN A 555 -0.97 14.45 -12.76
CA ASN A 555 -1.33 15.59 -11.90
C ASN A 555 -1.49 16.88 -12.70
N LEU A 556 -0.64 17.13 -13.71
CA LEU A 556 -0.80 18.25 -14.64
C LEU A 556 -2.09 18.13 -15.44
N PHE A 557 -2.40 16.94 -15.95
CA PHE A 557 -3.65 16.65 -16.64
C PHE A 557 -4.87 16.91 -15.73
N ILE A 558 -4.84 16.41 -14.49
CA ILE A 558 -5.87 16.65 -13.48
C ILE A 558 -6.04 18.16 -13.24
N LYS A 559 -4.93 18.89 -13.07
CA LYS A 559 -4.98 20.35 -12.86
C LYS A 559 -5.56 21.09 -14.06
N TYR A 560 -5.22 20.69 -15.28
CA TYR A 560 -5.69 21.35 -16.49
C TYR A 560 -7.15 21.04 -16.81
N PHE A 561 -7.56 19.75 -16.71
CA PHE A 561 -8.91 19.29 -17.01
C PHE A 561 -9.82 19.21 -15.77
N GLY A 562 -9.22 19.14 -14.56
CA GLY A 562 -9.90 19.01 -13.27
C GLY A 562 -10.38 20.32 -12.70
N THR A 563 -9.79 21.45 -13.07
CA THR A 563 -10.20 22.74 -12.57
C THR A 563 -11.59 23.07 -13.14
N SER A 564 -12.62 22.65 -12.40
CA SER A 564 -13.95 23.25 -12.54
C SER A 564 -13.77 24.75 -12.48
N ARG A 565 -14.33 25.45 -13.46
CA ARG A 565 -14.51 26.89 -13.43
C ARG A 565 -14.77 27.31 -11.99
N LYS A 566 -13.84 28.03 -11.38
CA LYS A 566 -14.17 28.91 -10.27
C LYS A 566 -15.38 29.67 -10.81
N LEU A 567 -16.53 29.48 -10.18
CA LEU A 567 -17.64 30.40 -10.34
C LEU A 567 -16.98 31.77 -10.17
N LYS A 568 -16.90 32.55 -11.25
CA LYS A 568 -16.59 33.95 -11.15
C LYS A 568 -17.57 34.45 -10.11
N GLU A 569 -17.03 34.88 -8.98
CA GLU A 569 -17.74 35.75 -8.07
C GLU A 569 -18.33 36.85 -8.96
N VAL A 570 -19.63 36.84 -9.05
CA VAL A 570 -20.39 37.93 -9.64
C VAL A 570 -20.31 39.01 -8.57
N ASP A 571 -19.50 40.03 -8.86
CA ASP A 571 -19.50 41.31 -8.14
C ASP A 571 -20.90 41.93 -8.14
#